data_eeadd4039cf480fb02fe284a05f377c3
#
_entry.id   eeadd4039cf480fb02fe284a05f377c3
#
_cell.length_a   1.000
_cell.length_b   1.000
_cell.length_c   1.000
_cell.angle_alpha   90.00
_cell.angle_beta   90.00
_cell.angle_gamma   90.00
#
_symmetry.space_group_name_H-M   'P 1'
#
loop_
_entity.id
_entity.type
_entity.pdbx_description
1 polymer ?
#
loop_
_entity_poly.entity_id
_entity_poly.type
_entity_poly.pdbx_seq_one_letter_code
_entity_poly.pdbx_strand_id
1 'polypeptide(L)'
;MTLAQNNKPWQLRPEDLATIEELTSFVPEKFYDIHAHWYRKADLNAPENSFWNSGPEVAGHEQWKDYTQQLLPKTSLLGGLFFPAPLPKVNLSAANQFLFDELEKSTLSRGLMLVKPETSQKEMDLGLSHAKVVGFKPYHVYSTETPTAQSGITGFLPEHIWATAHEHGAVIMLHIMKDKALLDPQNCEDIRRLCLKYSNVKLILAHCGRSFHALHAEGAKFLNSIPNIWFDMSGICEMQAILPILKYFGPEKLMFGTDFPVSQIRGKCVSIGNGFIWLDENNCNWDQAWGKPTLVGLESLTALQETANNFGLDKADLNLIFWGNAMHLLNLNEHTPITNQAYYKHAKTRIPGGTQLLSKRPENMAPNHWPPYFKKASGCEIWDLDGKHFYDFST
;
A
#
# COMPACT_ATOMS: atom_id res chain seq x y z
N MET A 1 -17.44 10.82 -27.24
CA MET A 1 -16.82 9.51 -26.92
C MET A 1 -16.18 9.01 -28.18
N THR A 2 -14.87 9.02 -28.25
CA THR A 2 -14.08 8.65 -29.43
C THR A 2 -14.01 7.12 -29.57
N LEU A 3 -14.01 6.62 -30.80
CA LEU A 3 -13.94 5.19 -31.19
C LEU A 3 -12.82 4.35 -30.52
N ALA A 4 -11.88 4.99 -29.82
CA ALA A 4 -10.78 4.30 -29.09
C ALA A 4 -11.20 3.69 -27.74
N GLN A 5 -12.38 4.00 -27.20
CA GLN A 5 -12.86 3.44 -25.91
C GLN A 5 -13.46 2.04 -26.04
N ASN A 6 -13.83 1.59 -27.23
CA ASN A 6 -14.52 0.30 -27.42
C ASN A 6 -13.63 -0.95 -27.44
N ASN A 7 -12.32 -0.84 -27.29
CA ASN A 7 -11.39 -2.00 -27.35
C ASN A 7 -10.61 -2.26 -26.05
N LYS A 8 -10.99 -1.64 -24.92
CA LYS A 8 -10.35 -1.95 -23.63
C LYS A 8 -10.91 -3.28 -23.10
N PRO A 9 -10.06 -4.21 -22.64
CA PRO A 9 -10.50 -5.51 -22.14
C PRO A 9 -11.38 -5.42 -20.89
N TRP A 10 -11.16 -4.40 -20.04
CA TRP A 10 -11.96 -4.13 -18.85
C TRP A 10 -12.73 -2.81 -19.03
N GLN A 11 -14.05 -2.87 -18.91
CA GLN A 11 -14.95 -1.72 -19.11
C GLN A 11 -15.78 -1.49 -17.87
N LEU A 12 -16.04 -0.21 -17.56
CA LEU A 12 -16.99 0.16 -16.52
C LEU A 12 -18.42 -0.18 -16.94
N ARG A 13 -19.22 -0.61 -15.97
CA ARG A 13 -20.66 -0.87 -16.10
C ARG A 13 -21.47 0.18 -15.33
N PRO A 14 -22.81 0.26 -15.52
CA PRO A 14 -23.62 1.23 -14.81
C PRO A 14 -23.49 1.16 -13.27
N GLU A 15 -23.37 -0.04 -12.70
CA GLU A 15 -23.15 -0.26 -11.26
C GLU A 15 -21.82 0.31 -10.78
N ASP A 16 -20.77 0.22 -11.59
CA ASP A 16 -19.46 0.81 -11.25
C ASP A 16 -19.54 2.34 -11.25
N LEU A 17 -20.22 2.92 -12.26
CA LEU A 17 -20.39 4.36 -12.38
C LEU A 17 -21.17 4.94 -11.20
N ALA A 18 -22.22 4.25 -10.74
CA ALA A 18 -22.97 4.63 -9.55
C ALA A 18 -22.08 4.65 -8.30
N THR A 19 -21.30 3.59 -8.08
CA THR A 19 -20.35 3.50 -6.95
C THR A 19 -19.26 4.58 -7.02
N ILE A 20 -18.72 4.86 -8.22
CA ILE A 20 -17.72 5.94 -8.41
C ILE A 20 -18.32 7.30 -8.04
N GLU A 21 -19.57 7.57 -8.41
CA GLU A 21 -20.24 8.84 -8.06
C GLU A 21 -20.39 8.98 -6.54
N GLU A 22 -20.82 7.94 -5.86
CA GLU A 22 -20.94 7.91 -4.39
C GLU A 22 -19.59 8.14 -3.68
N LEU A 23 -18.51 7.53 -4.19
CA LEU A 23 -17.17 7.61 -3.62
C LEU A 23 -16.43 8.92 -3.95
N THR A 24 -16.89 9.67 -4.96
CA THR A 24 -16.17 10.86 -5.46
C THR A 24 -15.88 11.92 -4.38
N SER A 25 -16.81 12.12 -3.43
CA SER A 25 -16.63 13.10 -2.34
C SER A 25 -15.74 12.60 -1.21
N PHE A 26 -15.55 11.29 -1.12
CA PHE A 26 -14.73 10.63 -0.11
C PHE A 26 -13.24 10.62 -0.49
N VAL A 27 -12.94 10.36 -1.77
CA VAL A 27 -11.57 10.22 -2.25
C VAL A 27 -10.86 11.58 -2.30
N PRO A 28 -9.62 11.70 -1.77
CA PRO A 28 -8.84 12.93 -1.83
C PRO A 28 -8.48 13.37 -3.26
N GLU A 29 -8.05 14.64 -3.38
CA GLU A 29 -7.64 15.24 -4.66
C GLU A 29 -6.35 14.62 -5.24
N LYS A 30 -5.56 13.93 -4.42
CA LYS A 30 -4.27 13.33 -4.79
C LYS A 30 -4.24 11.87 -4.43
N PHE A 31 -3.60 11.08 -5.28
CA PHE A 31 -3.38 9.66 -5.05
C PHE A 31 -1.98 9.22 -5.49
N TYR A 32 -1.33 8.43 -4.65
CA TYR A 32 -0.12 7.69 -4.96
C TYR A 32 -0.39 6.20 -4.74
N ASP A 33 -0.36 5.41 -5.81
CA ASP A 33 -0.64 3.98 -5.77
C ASP A 33 0.50 3.21 -5.13
N ILE A 34 0.31 2.70 -3.91
CA ILE A 34 1.40 1.98 -3.23
C ILE A 34 1.56 0.54 -3.72
N HIS A 35 0.62 -0.01 -4.48
CA HIS A 35 0.64 -1.41 -4.88
C HIS A 35 -0.01 -1.59 -6.26
N ALA A 36 0.80 -1.76 -7.30
CA ALA A 36 0.30 -2.11 -8.63
C ALA A 36 1.32 -2.93 -9.41
N HIS A 37 0.82 -3.85 -10.24
CA HIS A 37 1.63 -4.71 -11.07
C HIS A 37 1.71 -4.20 -12.51
N TRP A 38 2.94 -4.14 -13.06
CA TRP A 38 3.16 -3.93 -14.48
C TRP A 38 3.64 -5.22 -15.15
N TYR A 39 3.20 -5.47 -16.38
CA TYR A 39 3.55 -6.69 -17.08
C TYR A 39 3.44 -6.55 -18.61
N ARG A 40 4.14 -7.42 -19.30
CA ARG A 40 3.86 -7.83 -20.69
C ARG A 40 3.45 -9.29 -20.66
N LYS A 41 2.37 -9.67 -21.34
CA LYS A 41 1.92 -11.07 -21.39
C LYS A 41 3.01 -12.02 -21.89
N ALA A 42 3.83 -11.57 -22.84
CA ALA A 42 4.96 -12.35 -23.37
C ALA A 42 5.98 -12.76 -22.30
N ASP A 43 6.08 -12.02 -21.17
CA ASP A 43 7.05 -12.34 -20.10
C ASP A 43 6.43 -13.22 -19.01
N LEU A 44 5.09 -13.33 -18.95
CA LEU A 44 4.39 -13.95 -17.83
C LEU A 44 4.45 -15.48 -17.84
N ASN A 45 4.40 -16.11 -19.00
CA ASN A 45 4.19 -17.56 -19.15
C ASN A 45 3.00 -18.04 -18.28
N ALA A 46 1.90 -17.25 -18.30
CA ALA A 46 0.71 -17.50 -17.49
C ALA A 46 -0.05 -18.76 -17.98
N PRO A 47 -0.66 -19.54 -17.08
CA PRO A 47 -1.59 -20.61 -17.48
C PRO A 47 -2.75 -20.06 -18.33
N GLU A 48 -3.32 -20.89 -19.23
CA GLU A 48 -4.38 -20.46 -20.16
C GLU A 48 -5.57 -19.79 -19.46
N ASN A 49 -6.03 -20.33 -18.34
CA ASN A 49 -7.17 -19.81 -17.57
C ASN A 49 -6.77 -18.76 -16.54
N SER A 50 -5.60 -18.17 -16.67
CA SER A 50 -5.15 -17.13 -15.74
C SER A 50 -5.88 -15.81 -15.97
N PHE A 51 -6.27 -15.14 -14.90
CA PHE A 51 -6.80 -13.77 -14.93
C PHE A 51 -5.87 -12.82 -15.73
N TRP A 52 -4.57 -13.01 -15.66
CA TRP A 52 -3.59 -12.18 -16.38
C TRP A 52 -3.78 -12.18 -17.91
N ASN A 53 -4.42 -13.23 -18.44
CA ASN A 53 -4.72 -13.33 -19.87
C ASN A 53 -5.96 -12.51 -20.27
N SER A 54 -6.81 -12.11 -19.33
CA SER A 54 -7.98 -11.28 -19.61
C SER A 54 -7.66 -9.80 -19.83
N GLY A 55 -6.47 -9.36 -19.42
CA GLY A 55 -6.03 -7.97 -19.51
C GLY A 55 -5.40 -7.58 -20.86
N PRO A 56 -4.84 -6.37 -20.96
CA PRO A 56 -4.12 -5.93 -22.16
C PRO A 56 -2.82 -6.72 -22.35
N GLU A 57 -2.31 -6.72 -23.59
CA GLU A 57 -1.02 -7.36 -23.92
C GLU A 57 0.16 -6.75 -23.15
N VAL A 58 0.08 -5.44 -22.93
CA VAL A 58 1.03 -4.67 -22.13
C VAL A 58 0.25 -3.86 -21.11
N ALA A 59 0.59 -4.00 -19.84
CA ALA A 59 0.07 -3.24 -18.74
C ALA A 59 1.24 -2.50 -18.07
N GLY A 60 1.58 -1.35 -18.59
CA GLY A 60 2.61 -0.44 -18.08
C GLY A 60 2.02 0.85 -17.54
N HIS A 61 2.83 1.91 -17.52
CA HIS A 61 2.46 3.21 -16.97
C HIS A 61 1.15 3.78 -17.53
N GLU A 62 0.98 3.78 -18.85
CA GLU A 62 -0.20 4.37 -19.49
C GLU A 62 -1.47 3.55 -19.19
N GLN A 63 -1.40 2.23 -19.24
CA GLN A 63 -2.55 1.37 -18.94
C GLN A 63 -2.96 1.50 -17.46
N TRP A 64 -2.00 1.44 -16.54
CA TRP A 64 -2.27 1.69 -15.12
C TRP A 64 -2.96 3.04 -14.94
N LYS A 65 -2.41 4.11 -15.52
CA LYS A 65 -2.97 5.46 -15.42
C LYS A 65 -4.40 5.53 -15.95
N ASP A 66 -4.63 4.97 -17.12
CA ASP A 66 -5.95 4.94 -17.78
C ASP A 66 -7.02 4.24 -16.93
N TYR A 67 -6.71 3.04 -16.42
CA TYR A 67 -7.66 2.28 -15.61
C TYR A 67 -7.85 2.86 -14.21
N THR A 68 -6.79 3.33 -13.59
CA THR A 68 -6.89 3.97 -12.27
C THR A 68 -7.65 5.29 -12.36
N GLN A 69 -7.44 6.09 -13.42
CA GLN A 69 -8.19 7.34 -13.62
C GLN A 69 -9.69 7.11 -13.85
N GLN A 70 -10.07 5.96 -14.39
CA GLN A 70 -11.50 5.60 -14.50
C GLN A 70 -12.13 5.33 -13.12
N LEU A 71 -11.39 4.70 -12.19
CA LEU A 71 -11.86 4.47 -10.82
C LEU A 71 -11.87 5.77 -9.98
N LEU A 72 -10.94 6.68 -10.26
CA LEU A 72 -10.70 7.91 -9.50
C LEU A 72 -10.75 9.15 -10.42
N PRO A 73 -11.92 9.47 -11.03
CA PRO A 73 -12.01 10.43 -12.14
C PRO A 73 -11.65 11.88 -11.77
N LYS A 74 -11.76 12.26 -10.49
CA LYS A 74 -11.49 13.62 -10.02
C LYS A 74 -10.16 13.74 -9.25
N THR A 75 -9.39 12.66 -9.18
CA THR A 75 -8.16 12.58 -8.39
C THR A 75 -6.93 12.74 -9.29
N SER A 76 -5.96 13.53 -8.87
CA SER A 76 -4.67 13.66 -9.53
C SER A 76 -3.80 12.45 -9.17
N LEU A 77 -3.44 11.65 -10.15
CA LEU A 77 -2.55 10.50 -9.99
C LEU A 77 -1.10 11.01 -9.97
N LEU A 78 -0.43 10.94 -8.82
CA LEU A 78 0.94 11.41 -8.64
C LEU A 78 1.96 10.42 -9.22
N GLY A 79 1.68 9.13 -9.15
CA GLY A 79 2.54 8.01 -9.50
C GLY A 79 2.22 6.80 -8.64
N GLY A 80 3.15 5.87 -8.53
CA GLY A 80 2.97 4.69 -7.69
C GLY A 80 4.26 3.92 -7.42
N LEU A 81 4.14 2.90 -6.59
CA LEU A 81 5.14 1.87 -6.35
C LEU A 81 4.75 0.63 -7.15
N PHE A 82 5.53 0.34 -8.18
CA PHE A 82 5.22 -0.68 -9.16
C PHE A 82 6.19 -1.86 -9.11
N PHE A 83 5.73 -3.01 -9.48
CA PHE A 83 6.55 -4.21 -9.59
C PHE A 83 5.95 -5.17 -10.61
N PRO A 84 6.77 -6.09 -11.19
CA PRO A 84 6.26 -7.05 -12.14
C PRO A 84 5.27 -8.05 -11.53
N ALA A 85 4.44 -8.66 -12.35
CA ALA A 85 3.52 -9.71 -11.91
C ALA A 85 4.28 -10.97 -11.46
N PRO A 86 4.06 -11.45 -10.22
CA PRO A 86 4.83 -12.56 -9.64
C PRO A 86 4.22 -13.92 -10.01
N LEU A 87 4.45 -14.39 -11.22
CA LEU A 87 4.01 -15.73 -11.66
C LEU A 87 5.12 -16.77 -11.57
N PRO A 88 4.79 -18.07 -11.34
CA PRO A 88 5.81 -19.11 -11.12
C PRO A 88 6.81 -19.26 -12.28
N LYS A 89 6.37 -19.03 -13.51
CA LYS A 89 7.17 -19.19 -14.73
C LYS A 89 7.52 -17.86 -15.40
N VAL A 90 7.36 -16.72 -14.71
CA VAL A 90 7.71 -15.41 -15.26
C VAL A 90 9.18 -15.36 -15.68
N ASN A 91 9.45 -14.73 -16.82
CA ASN A 91 10.81 -14.37 -17.19
C ASN A 91 11.26 -13.18 -16.32
N LEU A 92 11.91 -13.48 -15.20
CA LEU A 92 12.25 -12.50 -14.17
C LEU A 92 13.09 -11.34 -14.70
N SER A 93 14.10 -11.65 -15.51
CA SER A 93 14.99 -10.62 -16.08
C SER A 93 14.23 -9.69 -17.02
N ALA A 94 13.43 -10.26 -17.95
CA ALA A 94 12.65 -9.46 -18.89
C ALA A 94 11.56 -8.63 -18.17
N ALA A 95 10.93 -9.19 -17.15
CA ALA A 95 9.91 -8.50 -16.37
C ALA A 95 10.49 -7.34 -15.55
N ASN A 96 11.65 -7.52 -14.90
CA ASN A 96 12.36 -6.46 -14.21
C ASN A 96 12.86 -5.38 -15.17
N GLN A 97 13.39 -5.75 -16.34
CA GLN A 97 13.79 -4.76 -17.34
C GLN A 97 12.61 -3.94 -17.85
N PHE A 98 11.46 -4.56 -18.11
CA PHE A 98 10.24 -3.86 -18.48
C PHE A 98 9.80 -2.86 -17.40
N LEU A 99 9.87 -3.25 -16.12
CA LEU A 99 9.60 -2.32 -15.01
C LEU A 99 10.53 -1.10 -15.09
N PHE A 100 11.83 -1.32 -15.26
CA PHE A 100 12.82 -0.24 -15.29
C PHE A 100 12.55 0.74 -16.45
N ASP A 101 12.24 0.21 -17.63
CA ASP A 101 11.91 1.01 -18.82
C ASP A 101 10.63 1.83 -18.61
N GLU A 102 9.59 1.25 -18.00
CA GLU A 102 8.32 1.93 -17.70
C GLU A 102 8.46 3.02 -16.61
N LEU A 103 9.35 2.84 -15.64
CA LEU A 103 9.62 3.84 -14.60
C LEU A 103 10.16 5.15 -15.18
N GLU A 104 10.83 5.13 -16.34
CA GLU A 104 11.34 6.35 -16.97
C GLU A 104 10.23 7.29 -17.45
N LYS A 105 9.01 6.79 -17.63
CA LYS A 105 7.84 7.58 -18.05
C LYS A 105 7.23 8.48 -16.95
N SER A 106 7.67 8.31 -15.70
CA SER A 106 7.13 9.06 -14.55
C SER A 106 8.24 9.53 -13.61
N THR A 107 8.18 10.77 -13.17
CA THR A 107 9.16 11.36 -12.23
C THR A 107 8.99 10.86 -10.79
N LEU A 108 7.75 10.65 -10.36
CA LEU A 108 7.43 10.27 -8.98
C LEU A 108 7.26 8.76 -8.79
N SER A 109 7.07 7.98 -9.85
CA SER A 109 6.94 6.52 -9.72
C SER A 109 8.24 5.87 -9.27
N ARG A 110 8.09 4.80 -8.49
CA ARG A 110 9.19 3.95 -7.98
C ARG A 110 8.90 2.50 -8.28
N GLY A 111 9.94 1.67 -8.28
CA GLY A 111 9.85 0.25 -8.57
C GLY A 111 10.42 -0.63 -7.48
N LEU A 112 9.82 -1.81 -7.33
CA LEU A 112 10.40 -2.93 -6.60
C LEU A 112 10.72 -4.04 -7.60
N MET A 113 11.98 -4.45 -7.67
CA MET A 113 12.34 -5.57 -8.53
C MET A 113 11.84 -6.88 -7.94
N LEU A 114 11.33 -7.78 -8.79
CA LEU A 114 11.08 -9.14 -8.37
C LEU A 114 12.39 -9.85 -8.03
N VAL A 115 12.39 -10.58 -6.92
CA VAL A 115 13.51 -11.39 -6.46
C VAL A 115 13.06 -12.80 -6.14
N LYS A 116 13.98 -13.76 -6.31
CA LYS A 116 13.84 -15.16 -5.92
C LYS A 116 14.84 -15.51 -4.83
N PRO A 117 14.68 -16.63 -4.12
CA PRO A 117 15.65 -17.03 -3.10
C PRO A 117 17.10 -17.11 -3.59
N GLU A 118 17.30 -17.47 -4.85
CA GLU A 118 18.63 -17.57 -5.48
C GLU A 118 19.17 -16.26 -6.10
N THR A 119 18.40 -15.16 -6.05
CA THR A 119 18.87 -13.87 -6.59
C THR A 119 20.15 -13.43 -5.89
N SER A 120 21.20 -13.23 -6.66
CA SER A 120 22.52 -12.90 -6.14
C SER A 120 22.62 -11.44 -5.65
N GLN A 121 23.57 -11.19 -4.74
CA GLN A 121 23.90 -9.84 -4.28
C GLN A 121 24.17 -8.89 -5.46
N LYS A 122 24.96 -9.34 -6.44
CA LYS A 122 25.30 -8.55 -7.62
C LYS A 122 24.08 -8.13 -8.43
N GLU A 123 23.09 -9.02 -8.60
CA GLU A 123 21.84 -8.70 -9.30
C GLU A 123 21.00 -7.69 -8.52
N MET A 124 20.94 -7.84 -7.19
CA MET A 124 20.24 -6.89 -6.32
C MET A 124 20.88 -5.51 -6.34
N ASP A 125 22.20 -5.43 -6.22
CA ASP A 125 22.94 -4.16 -6.27
C ASP A 125 22.80 -3.47 -7.63
N LEU A 126 22.83 -4.25 -8.72
CA LEU A 126 22.59 -3.73 -10.06
C LEU A 126 21.15 -3.15 -10.20
N GLY A 127 20.15 -3.86 -9.69
CA GLY A 127 18.77 -3.37 -9.68
C GLY A 127 18.62 -2.07 -8.87
N LEU A 128 19.19 -2.03 -7.66
CA LEU A 128 19.15 -0.85 -6.79
C LEU A 128 20.02 0.32 -7.31
N SER A 129 20.93 0.09 -8.24
CA SER A 129 21.67 1.19 -8.91
C SER A 129 20.78 2.02 -9.84
N HIS A 130 19.63 1.50 -10.26
CA HIS A 130 18.64 2.26 -11.00
C HIS A 130 17.93 3.25 -10.07
N ALA A 131 18.03 4.54 -10.35
CA ALA A 131 17.62 5.63 -9.45
C ALA A 131 16.17 5.57 -8.95
N LYS A 132 15.27 4.88 -9.68
CA LYS A 132 13.86 4.74 -9.33
C LYS A 132 13.50 3.38 -8.73
N VAL A 133 14.44 2.44 -8.64
CA VAL A 133 14.25 1.16 -7.96
C VAL A 133 14.60 1.33 -6.49
N VAL A 134 13.63 1.09 -5.62
CA VAL A 134 13.75 1.39 -4.19
C VAL A 134 13.72 0.15 -3.31
N GLY A 135 13.68 -1.04 -3.90
CA GLY A 135 13.66 -2.28 -3.13
C GLY A 135 13.18 -3.51 -3.88
N PHE A 136 12.59 -4.45 -3.13
CA PHE A 136 12.33 -5.80 -3.58
C PHE A 136 10.89 -6.25 -3.37
N LYS A 137 10.37 -7.05 -4.32
CA LYS A 137 9.11 -7.80 -4.23
C LYS A 137 9.41 -9.30 -4.26
N PRO A 138 9.62 -9.95 -3.11
CA PRO A 138 9.63 -11.40 -3.01
C PRO A 138 8.21 -11.95 -3.10
N TYR A 139 8.07 -13.19 -3.55
CA TYR A 139 6.77 -13.83 -3.60
C TYR A 139 6.85 -15.34 -3.33
N HIS A 140 5.84 -15.87 -2.64
CA HIS A 140 5.84 -17.27 -2.17
C HIS A 140 5.91 -18.32 -3.27
N VAL A 141 5.45 -17.99 -4.50
CA VAL A 141 5.50 -18.92 -5.63
C VAL A 141 6.93 -19.32 -6.01
N TYR A 142 7.93 -18.59 -5.52
CA TYR A 142 9.36 -18.90 -5.68
C TYR A 142 9.97 -19.61 -4.47
N SER A 143 9.14 -20.01 -3.49
CA SER A 143 9.65 -20.65 -2.29
C SER A 143 10.35 -21.97 -2.59
N THR A 144 11.41 -22.23 -1.82
CA THR A 144 12.10 -23.52 -1.77
C THR A 144 11.32 -24.56 -0.95
N GLU A 145 10.29 -24.12 -0.19
CA GLU A 145 9.43 -24.98 0.62
C GLU A 145 8.17 -25.40 -0.14
N THR A 146 7.64 -26.59 0.16
CA THR A 146 6.44 -27.15 -0.51
C THR A 146 5.45 -27.66 0.55
N PRO A 147 4.16 -27.35 0.46
CA PRO A 147 3.53 -26.47 -0.56
C PRO A 147 3.86 -25.00 -0.34
N THR A 148 4.05 -24.22 -1.40
CA THR A 148 4.45 -22.82 -1.32
C THR A 148 3.45 -21.95 -0.57
N ALA A 149 2.18 -22.34 -0.52
CA ALA A 149 1.12 -21.67 0.25
C ALA A 149 1.30 -21.77 1.76
N GLN A 150 2.09 -22.73 2.26
CA GLN A 150 2.41 -22.93 3.67
C GLN A 150 3.84 -22.51 4.03
N SER A 151 4.55 -21.94 3.06
CA SER A 151 5.94 -21.52 3.24
C SER A 151 6.11 -20.50 4.35
N GLY A 152 7.16 -20.67 5.14
CA GLY A 152 7.70 -19.63 6.01
C GLY A 152 8.30 -18.48 5.20
N ILE A 153 8.44 -17.33 5.83
CA ILE A 153 8.97 -16.12 5.15
C ILE A 153 10.36 -16.39 4.58
N THR A 154 11.23 -17.05 5.32
CA THR A 154 12.60 -17.34 4.89
C THR A 154 12.71 -18.34 3.74
N GLY A 155 11.65 -19.12 3.47
CA GLY A 155 11.59 -20.05 2.35
C GLY A 155 11.54 -19.36 0.98
N PHE A 156 11.02 -18.13 0.91
CA PHE A 156 10.96 -17.34 -0.32
C PHE A 156 11.65 -15.96 -0.20
N LEU A 157 12.02 -15.55 1.00
CA LEU A 157 12.75 -14.33 1.28
C LEU A 157 13.87 -14.62 2.28
N PRO A 158 14.97 -15.26 1.85
CA PRO A 158 16.10 -15.60 2.71
C PRO A 158 16.84 -14.37 3.22
N GLU A 159 17.58 -14.54 4.33
CA GLU A 159 18.18 -13.44 5.08
C GLU A 159 19.20 -12.60 4.30
N HIS A 160 19.84 -13.13 3.26
CA HIS A 160 20.75 -12.32 2.44
C HIS A 160 20.02 -11.20 1.68
N ILE A 161 18.75 -11.41 1.28
CA ILE A 161 17.93 -10.35 0.65
C ILE A 161 17.58 -9.28 1.68
N TRP A 162 17.26 -9.68 2.93
CA TRP A 162 17.06 -8.73 4.04
C TRP A 162 18.31 -7.92 4.32
N ALA A 163 19.48 -8.58 4.32
CA ALA A 163 20.77 -7.91 4.56
C ALA A 163 21.04 -6.84 3.51
N THR A 164 20.88 -7.19 2.21
CA THR A 164 21.00 -6.21 1.12
C THR A 164 20.02 -5.05 1.27
N ALA A 165 18.76 -5.36 1.55
CA ALA A 165 17.75 -4.31 1.76
C ALA A 165 18.10 -3.40 2.94
N HIS A 166 18.67 -3.95 4.01
CA HIS A 166 19.14 -3.20 5.18
C HIS A 166 20.30 -2.25 4.86
N GLU A 167 21.29 -2.72 4.11
CA GLU A 167 22.47 -1.93 3.68
C GLU A 167 22.05 -0.72 2.85
N HIS A 168 21.03 -0.87 1.99
CA HIS A 168 20.52 0.19 1.12
C HIS A 168 19.37 1.00 1.71
N GLY A 169 18.84 0.66 2.90
CA GLY A 169 17.61 1.27 3.45
C GLY A 169 16.40 1.06 2.56
N ALA A 170 16.37 -0.08 1.87
CA ALA A 170 15.41 -0.39 0.81
C ALA A 170 14.05 -0.83 1.35
N VAL A 171 13.05 -0.79 0.47
CA VAL A 171 11.69 -1.27 0.72
C VAL A 171 11.61 -2.77 0.42
N ILE A 172 10.96 -3.53 1.29
CA ILE A 172 10.47 -4.87 0.98
C ILE A 172 8.95 -4.84 1.05
N MET A 173 8.26 -5.16 -0.04
CA MET A 173 6.82 -5.40 -0.01
C MET A 173 6.57 -6.90 0.08
N LEU A 174 6.07 -7.33 1.22
CA LEU A 174 5.95 -8.73 1.58
C LEU A 174 4.49 -9.20 1.52
N HIS A 175 4.23 -10.17 0.65
CA HIS A 175 3.00 -10.94 0.62
C HIS A 175 3.22 -12.23 1.43
N ILE A 176 2.81 -12.23 2.70
CA ILE A 176 2.93 -13.41 3.57
C ILE A 176 1.92 -14.48 3.21
N MET A 177 2.20 -15.72 3.65
CA MET A 177 1.37 -16.88 3.36
C MET A 177 0.87 -17.55 4.65
N LYS A 178 0.57 -18.83 4.60
CA LYS A 178 -0.09 -19.68 5.58
C LYS A 178 -1.58 -19.36 5.79
N ASP A 179 -2.34 -20.31 6.31
CA ASP A 179 -3.80 -20.22 6.40
C ASP A 179 -4.29 -19.03 7.25
N LYS A 180 -3.54 -18.71 8.31
CA LYS A 180 -3.87 -17.60 9.21
C LYS A 180 -3.14 -16.29 8.90
N ALA A 181 -2.34 -16.25 7.82
CA ALA A 181 -1.66 -15.04 7.34
C ALA A 181 -1.00 -14.23 8.48
N LEU A 182 -1.45 -12.98 8.74
CA LEU A 182 -0.90 -12.13 9.79
C LEU A 182 -1.20 -12.66 11.21
N LEU A 183 -2.25 -13.46 11.39
CA LEU A 183 -2.56 -14.06 12.70
C LEU A 183 -1.77 -15.36 12.95
N ASP A 184 -0.98 -15.85 11.99
CA ASP A 184 -0.09 -16.99 12.18
C ASP A 184 1.07 -16.62 13.10
N PRO A 185 1.29 -17.36 14.24
CA PRO A 185 2.33 -17.01 15.20
C PRO A 185 3.75 -17.01 14.62
N GLN A 186 4.04 -17.94 13.70
CA GLN A 186 5.37 -18.03 13.06
C GLN A 186 5.64 -16.84 12.13
N ASN A 187 4.61 -16.39 11.36
CA ASN A 187 4.74 -15.19 10.55
C ASN A 187 5.02 -13.96 11.42
N CYS A 188 4.30 -13.80 12.54
CA CYS A 188 4.54 -12.69 13.48
C CYS A 188 5.94 -12.74 14.09
N GLU A 189 6.42 -13.92 14.51
CA GLU A 189 7.75 -14.10 15.07
C GLU A 189 8.85 -13.80 14.06
N ASP A 190 8.75 -14.33 12.84
CA ASP A 190 9.70 -14.08 11.76
C ASP A 190 9.74 -12.60 11.38
N ILE A 191 8.58 -11.94 11.22
CA ILE A 191 8.53 -10.50 10.93
C ILE A 191 9.20 -9.71 12.05
N ARG A 192 8.88 -10.01 13.31
CA ARG A 192 9.50 -9.35 14.48
C ARG A 192 11.01 -9.51 14.47
N ARG A 193 11.48 -10.74 14.37
CA ARG A 193 12.92 -11.08 14.37
C ARG A 193 13.66 -10.37 13.24
N LEU A 194 13.12 -10.45 12.02
CA LEU A 194 13.75 -9.90 10.82
C LEU A 194 13.73 -8.35 10.83
N CYS A 195 12.63 -7.73 11.22
CA CYS A 195 12.55 -6.27 11.31
C CYS A 195 13.47 -5.68 12.38
N LEU A 196 13.64 -6.37 13.51
CA LEU A 196 14.54 -5.92 14.57
C LEU A 196 16.02 -6.11 14.16
N LYS A 197 16.35 -7.24 13.50
CA LYS A 197 17.70 -7.51 12.99
C LYS A 197 18.08 -6.57 11.84
N TYR A 198 17.16 -6.30 10.94
CA TYR A 198 17.35 -5.48 9.73
C TYR A 198 16.57 -4.17 9.82
N SER A 199 16.89 -3.36 10.81
CA SER A 199 16.11 -2.19 11.23
C SER A 199 15.99 -1.06 10.18
N ASN A 200 16.91 -0.98 9.20
CA ASN A 200 16.84 0.00 8.11
C ASN A 200 15.88 -0.42 6.98
N VAL A 201 15.44 -1.68 6.94
CA VAL A 201 14.45 -2.14 5.97
C VAL A 201 13.13 -1.45 6.24
N LYS A 202 12.49 -0.95 5.18
CA LYS A 202 11.13 -0.42 5.20
C LYS A 202 10.19 -1.54 4.76
N LEU A 203 9.55 -2.24 5.70
CA LEU A 203 8.68 -3.36 5.41
C LEU A 203 7.25 -2.89 5.15
N ILE A 204 6.69 -3.20 3.97
CA ILE A 204 5.26 -3.05 3.67
C ILE A 204 4.63 -4.44 3.68
N LEU A 205 3.66 -4.66 4.55
CA LEU A 205 2.85 -5.88 4.57
C LEU A 205 1.66 -5.71 3.63
N ALA A 206 1.68 -6.44 2.53
CA ALA A 206 0.66 -6.37 1.48
C ALA A 206 -0.72 -6.85 1.98
N HIS A 207 -1.79 -6.19 1.53
CA HIS A 207 -3.18 -6.55 1.80
C HIS A 207 -3.50 -6.65 3.30
N CYS A 208 -3.12 -5.63 4.10
CA CYS A 208 -3.23 -5.66 5.55
C CYS A 208 -2.58 -6.91 6.18
N GLY A 209 -1.41 -7.34 5.64
CA GLY A 209 -0.78 -8.61 6.02
C GLY A 209 -1.57 -9.83 5.53
N ARG A 210 -2.05 -9.80 4.29
CA ARG A 210 -2.88 -10.82 3.64
C ARG A 210 -4.16 -11.14 4.43
N SER A 211 -4.80 -10.12 4.98
CA SER A 211 -6.01 -10.28 5.79
C SER A 211 -7.29 -10.35 4.94
N PHE A 212 -7.29 -11.19 3.91
CA PHE A 212 -8.47 -11.49 3.10
C PHE A 212 -9.57 -12.20 3.92
N HIS A 213 -9.21 -12.92 4.98
CA HIS A 213 -10.12 -13.21 6.09
C HIS A 213 -9.89 -12.13 7.16
N ALA A 214 -10.93 -11.34 7.43
CA ALA A 214 -10.81 -10.11 8.21
C ALA A 214 -10.17 -10.29 9.60
N LEU A 215 -10.47 -11.42 10.30
CA LEU A 215 -9.90 -11.68 11.63
C LEU A 215 -8.38 -11.86 11.61
N HIS A 216 -7.77 -12.15 10.46
CA HIS A 216 -6.31 -12.29 10.36
C HIS A 216 -5.57 -10.97 10.68
N ALA A 217 -6.20 -9.83 10.42
CA ALA A 217 -5.66 -8.51 10.74
C ALA A 217 -5.40 -8.28 12.24
N GLU A 218 -6.07 -9.04 13.12
CA GLU A 218 -5.83 -8.96 14.57
C GLU A 218 -4.39 -9.36 14.96
N GLY A 219 -3.66 -10.05 14.07
CA GLY A 219 -2.23 -10.31 14.23
C GLY A 219 -1.38 -9.04 14.33
N ALA A 220 -1.85 -7.90 13.81
CA ALA A 220 -1.18 -6.61 13.88
C ALA A 220 -0.80 -6.21 15.33
N LYS A 221 -1.61 -6.59 16.33
CA LYS A 221 -1.33 -6.34 17.74
C LYS A 221 0.02 -6.89 18.23
N PHE A 222 0.51 -7.95 17.61
CA PHE A 222 1.79 -8.57 18.00
C PHE A 222 3.00 -7.84 17.39
N LEU A 223 2.78 -6.94 16.44
CA LEU A 223 3.81 -6.22 15.69
C LEU A 223 3.85 -4.71 16.00
N ASN A 224 2.94 -4.17 16.80
CA ASN A 224 2.73 -2.74 17.01
C ASN A 224 3.93 -1.98 17.62
N SER A 225 4.88 -2.67 18.20
CA SER A 225 6.12 -2.07 18.74
C SER A 225 7.25 -1.95 17.71
N ILE A 226 7.05 -2.41 16.46
CA ILE A 226 8.07 -2.45 15.44
C ILE A 226 7.92 -1.21 14.53
N PRO A 227 8.89 -0.29 14.52
CA PRO A 227 8.72 1.02 13.89
C PRO A 227 8.78 1.00 12.36
N ASN A 228 9.50 0.04 11.77
CA ASN A 228 9.79 -0.06 10.35
C ASN A 228 8.80 -0.95 9.56
N ILE A 229 7.55 -1.04 10.04
CA ILE A 229 6.44 -1.73 9.38
C ILE A 229 5.40 -0.71 8.90
N TRP A 230 4.89 -0.93 7.70
CA TRP A 230 3.73 -0.28 7.08
C TRP A 230 2.81 -1.33 6.48
N PHE A 231 1.60 -0.94 6.14
CA PHE A 231 0.60 -1.80 5.52
C PHE A 231 0.05 -1.14 4.27
N ASP A 232 -0.21 -1.92 3.23
CA ASP A 232 -1.15 -1.52 2.20
C ASP A 232 -2.46 -2.30 2.36
N MET A 233 -3.55 -1.72 1.88
CA MET A 233 -4.87 -2.31 1.94
C MET A 233 -5.41 -2.71 0.56
N SER A 234 -4.56 -2.79 -0.45
CA SER A 234 -4.97 -3.14 -1.80
C SER A 234 -5.74 -4.48 -1.82
N GLY A 235 -6.82 -4.53 -2.58
CA GLY A 235 -7.67 -5.72 -2.69
C GLY A 235 -8.42 -6.13 -1.42
N ILE A 236 -8.34 -5.39 -0.32
CA ILE A 236 -9.13 -5.62 0.89
C ILE A 236 -10.53 -5.04 0.71
N CYS A 237 -11.55 -5.89 0.80
CA CYS A 237 -12.94 -5.55 0.55
C CYS A 237 -13.83 -5.57 1.81
N GLU A 238 -13.24 -5.71 3.00
CA GLU A 238 -13.97 -5.76 4.26
C GLU A 238 -13.35 -4.80 5.30
N MET A 239 -14.15 -3.89 5.84
CA MET A 239 -13.78 -2.92 6.87
C MET A 239 -13.08 -3.59 8.06
N GLN A 240 -13.52 -4.76 8.46
CA GLN A 240 -13.02 -5.50 9.61
C GLN A 240 -11.54 -5.90 9.47
N ALA A 241 -11.02 -5.98 8.24
CA ALA A 241 -9.58 -6.22 7.99
C ALA A 241 -8.73 -4.96 8.13
N ILE A 242 -9.33 -3.78 7.99
CA ILE A 242 -8.63 -2.48 8.06
C ILE A 242 -8.60 -1.94 9.49
N LEU A 243 -9.70 -2.11 10.24
CA LEU A 243 -9.84 -1.58 11.61
C LEU A 243 -8.70 -1.97 12.57
N PRO A 244 -8.23 -3.25 12.64
CA PRO A 244 -7.12 -3.60 13.51
C PRO A 244 -5.82 -2.88 13.13
N ILE A 245 -5.57 -2.65 11.85
CA ILE A 245 -4.37 -1.92 11.41
C ILE A 245 -4.41 -0.49 11.94
N LEU A 246 -5.53 0.21 11.75
CA LEU A 246 -5.70 1.57 12.28
C LEU A 246 -5.62 1.62 13.81
N LYS A 247 -6.22 0.64 14.49
CA LYS A 247 -6.21 0.55 15.96
C LYS A 247 -4.80 0.42 16.54
N TYR A 248 -3.95 -0.41 15.93
CA TYR A 248 -2.63 -0.73 16.47
C TYR A 248 -1.49 0.10 15.89
N PHE A 249 -1.64 0.62 14.68
CA PHE A 249 -0.60 1.35 13.96
C PHE A 249 -0.96 2.79 13.59
N GLY A 250 -2.25 3.14 13.59
CA GLY A 250 -2.72 4.47 13.17
C GLY A 250 -2.77 4.67 11.65
N PRO A 251 -3.39 5.78 11.21
CA PRO A 251 -3.52 6.10 9.78
C PRO A 251 -2.18 6.36 9.10
N GLU A 252 -1.15 6.75 9.84
CA GLU A 252 0.21 7.04 9.32
C GLU A 252 1.00 5.80 8.89
N LYS A 253 0.49 4.60 9.16
CA LYS A 253 1.10 3.34 8.76
C LYS A 253 0.29 2.57 7.73
N LEU A 254 -0.87 3.08 7.33
CA LEU A 254 -1.73 2.48 6.32
C LEU A 254 -1.62 3.25 5.01
N MET A 255 -1.60 2.54 3.88
CA MET A 255 -1.56 3.13 2.55
C MET A 255 -2.59 2.46 1.64
N PHE A 256 -3.21 3.25 0.76
CA PHE A 256 -4.11 2.72 -0.27
C PHE A 256 -3.32 2.36 -1.53
N GLY A 257 -3.60 1.18 -2.08
CA GLY A 257 -3.10 0.71 -3.37
C GLY A 257 -4.21 0.08 -4.18
N THR A 258 -4.09 0.08 -5.49
CA THR A 258 -5.10 -0.52 -6.37
C THR A 258 -4.95 -2.03 -6.51
N ASP A 259 -3.74 -2.57 -6.32
CA ASP A 259 -3.38 -3.92 -6.76
C ASP A 259 -3.68 -4.13 -8.26
N PHE A 260 -3.51 -3.06 -9.08
CA PHE A 260 -3.71 -3.20 -10.52
C PHE A 260 -2.87 -4.35 -11.09
N PRO A 261 -3.42 -5.25 -11.88
CA PRO A 261 -4.76 -5.25 -12.48
C PRO A 261 -5.85 -5.96 -11.66
N VAL A 262 -5.57 -6.46 -10.45
CA VAL A 262 -6.57 -7.14 -9.60
C VAL A 262 -7.78 -6.23 -9.31
N SER A 263 -7.56 -4.93 -9.19
CA SER A 263 -8.65 -3.93 -9.09
C SER A 263 -9.66 -3.97 -10.23
N GLN A 264 -9.32 -4.56 -11.37
CA GLN A 264 -10.19 -4.72 -12.53
C GLN A 264 -10.96 -6.04 -12.54
N ILE A 265 -10.73 -6.92 -11.57
CA ILE A 265 -11.57 -8.11 -11.37
C ILE A 265 -12.96 -7.61 -10.93
N ARG A 266 -14.00 -8.22 -11.51
CA ARG A 266 -15.37 -7.93 -11.13
C ARG A 266 -15.81 -8.93 -10.09
N GLY A 267 -15.98 -8.48 -8.87
CA GLY A 267 -16.26 -9.33 -7.72
C GLY A 267 -15.76 -8.76 -6.41
N LYS A 268 -15.69 -9.60 -5.40
CA LYS A 268 -15.33 -9.22 -4.04
C LYS A 268 -14.64 -10.36 -3.30
N CYS A 269 -13.62 -10.06 -2.53
CA CYS A 269 -13.08 -11.00 -1.55
C CYS A 269 -13.87 -10.90 -0.25
N VAL A 270 -14.35 -12.04 0.28
CA VAL A 270 -15.16 -12.07 1.51
C VAL A 270 -14.68 -13.16 2.46
N SER A 271 -14.78 -12.89 3.75
CA SER A 271 -14.54 -13.87 4.82
C SER A 271 -15.65 -14.92 4.83
N ILE A 272 -15.28 -16.19 4.96
CA ILE A 272 -16.23 -17.29 5.11
C ILE A 272 -15.63 -18.39 6.02
N GLY A 273 -16.38 -18.79 7.03
CA GLY A 273 -15.91 -19.79 7.99
C GLY A 273 -14.60 -19.37 8.63
N ASN A 274 -13.54 -20.16 8.42
CA ASN A 274 -12.18 -19.90 8.91
C ASN A 274 -11.20 -19.46 7.80
N GLY A 275 -11.70 -19.12 6.62
CA GLY A 275 -10.95 -18.69 5.46
C GLY A 275 -11.64 -17.58 4.69
N PHE A 276 -11.33 -17.42 3.43
CA PHE A 276 -11.92 -16.42 2.53
C PHE A 276 -12.16 -17.01 1.15
N ILE A 277 -13.03 -16.37 0.39
CA ILE A 277 -13.29 -16.70 -1.01
C ILE A 277 -13.31 -15.42 -1.85
N TRP A 278 -12.76 -15.51 -3.06
CA TRP A 278 -12.98 -14.51 -4.10
C TRP A 278 -14.25 -14.86 -4.85
N LEU A 279 -15.30 -14.05 -4.67
CA LEU A 279 -16.51 -14.14 -5.47
C LEU A 279 -16.31 -13.32 -6.73
N ASP A 280 -16.47 -13.95 -7.89
CA ASP A 280 -16.36 -13.32 -9.20
C ASP A 280 -17.55 -13.70 -10.11
N GLU A 281 -17.53 -13.19 -11.34
CA GLU A 281 -18.61 -13.44 -12.30
C GLU A 281 -18.79 -14.92 -12.66
N ASN A 282 -17.78 -15.76 -12.44
CA ASN A 282 -17.76 -17.15 -12.87
C ASN A 282 -18.15 -18.13 -11.76
N ASN A 283 -17.99 -17.73 -10.49
CA ASN A 283 -18.13 -18.63 -9.35
C ASN A 283 -19.29 -18.27 -8.40
N CYS A 284 -20.07 -17.22 -8.70
CA CYS A 284 -21.23 -16.79 -7.92
C CYS A 284 -22.46 -16.65 -8.82
N ASN A 285 -23.62 -17.10 -8.32
CA ASN A 285 -24.91 -16.84 -8.97
C ASN A 285 -25.43 -15.46 -8.55
N TRP A 286 -25.09 -14.44 -9.30
CA TRP A 286 -25.42 -13.04 -9.01
C TRP A 286 -26.91 -12.72 -9.11
N ASP A 287 -27.68 -13.50 -9.90
CA ASP A 287 -29.13 -13.35 -9.96
C ASP A 287 -29.79 -13.72 -8.62
N GLN A 288 -29.23 -14.71 -7.92
CA GLN A 288 -29.67 -15.11 -6.58
C GLN A 288 -29.09 -14.24 -5.46
N ALA A 289 -27.99 -13.54 -5.73
CA ALA A 289 -27.35 -12.65 -4.77
C ALA A 289 -28.05 -11.29 -4.60
N TRP A 290 -29.12 -11.01 -5.37
CA TRP A 290 -29.88 -9.75 -5.35
C TRP A 290 -29.00 -8.51 -5.61
N GLY A 291 -27.88 -8.68 -6.29
CA GLY A 291 -26.95 -7.62 -6.60
C GLY A 291 -26.09 -7.93 -7.83
N LYS A 292 -25.30 -6.97 -8.22
CA LYS A 292 -24.33 -7.11 -9.30
C LYS A 292 -22.92 -6.84 -8.78
N PRO A 293 -21.91 -7.61 -9.20
CA PRO A 293 -20.56 -7.38 -8.75
C PRO A 293 -20.01 -6.09 -9.34
N THR A 294 -19.40 -5.25 -8.51
CA THR A 294 -18.59 -4.12 -8.93
C THR A 294 -17.11 -4.54 -9.05
N LEU A 295 -16.25 -3.62 -9.45
CA LEU A 295 -14.83 -3.88 -9.53
C LEU A 295 -14.19 -3.98 -8.12
N VAL A 296 -13.25 -4.90 -7.92
CA VAL A 296 -12.51 -5.07 -6.65
C VAL A 296 -11.92 -3.74 -6.16
N GLY A 297 -11.43 -2.90 -7.09
CA GLY A 297 -10.91 -1.58 -6.71
C GLY A 297 -11.98 -0.68 -6.07
N LEU A 298 -13.23 -0.76 -6.51
CA LEU A 298 -14.35 -0.02 -5.93
C LEU A 298 -14.81 -0.64 -4.60
N GLU A 299 -14.86 -1.97 -4.51
CA GLU A 299 -15.15 -2.67 -3.24
C GLU A 299 -14.12 -2.32 -2.15
N SER A 300 -12.85 -2.22 -2.53
CA SER A 300 -11.78 -1.81 -1.61
C SER A 300 -11.92 -0.35 -1.16
N LEU A 301 -12.30 0.56 -2.06
CA LEU A 301 -12.59 1.96 -1.73
C LEU A 301 -13.82 2.09 -0.81
N THR A 302 -14.88 1.32 -1.07
CA THR A 302 -16.07 1.27 -0.22
C THR A 302 -15.72 0.78 1.19
N ALA A 303 -14.91 -0.30 1.30
CA ALA A 303 -14.44 -0.79 2.59
C ALA A 303 -13.63 0.27 3.37
N LEU A 304 -12.81 1.08 2.67
CA LEU A 304 -12.09 2.18 3.31
C LEU A 304 -13.04 3.31 3.75
N GLN A 305 -14.06 3.64 2.94
CA GLN A 305 -15.07 4.65 3.31
C GLN A 305 -15.85 4.22 4.56
N GLU A 306 -16.32 2.97 4.60
CA GLU A 306 -16.98 2.40 5.77
C GLU A 306 -16.06 2.43 7.01
N THR A 307 -14.78 2.07 6.81
CA THR A 307 -13.76 2.15 7.87
C THR A 307 -13.57 3.57 8.37
N ALA A 308 -13.46 4.54 7.45
CA ALA A 308 -13.26 5.95 7.80
C ALA A 308 -14.44 6.49 8.64
N ASN A 309 -15.66 6.18 8.24
CA ASN A 309 -16.86 6.57 8.97
C ASN A 309 -16.93 5.92 10.37
N ASN A 310 -16.55 4.64 10.47
CA ASN A 310 -16.60 3.89 11.73
C ASN A 310 -15.48 4.30 12.69
N PHE A 311 -14.26 4.46 12.19
CA PHE A 311 -13.07 4.81 12.99
C PHE A 311 -12.97 6.31 13.28
N GLY A 312 -13.65 7.15 12.49
CA GLY A 312 -13.64 8.61 12.61
C GLY A 312 -12.40 9.24 11.96
N LEU A 313 -11.96 8.72 10.79
CA LEU A 313 -10.88 9.33 10.03
C LEU A 313 -11.31 10.69 9.46
N ASP A 314 -10.45 11.68 9.59
CA ASP A 314 -10.64 12.99 9.00
C ASP A 314 -9.94 13.13 7.62
N LYS A 315 -10.08 14.31 6.98
CA LYS A 315 -9.45 14.57 5.67
C LYS A 315 -7.93 14.48 5.72
N ALA A 316 -7.31 14.80 6.84
CA ALA A 316 -5.85 14.71 6.99
C ALA A 316 -5.41 13.24 7.05
N ASP A 317 -6.14 12.40 7.77
CA ASP A 317 -5.91 10.96 7.82
C ASP A 317 -6.07 10.32 6.43
N LEU A 318 -7.13 10.70 5.69
CA LEU A 318 -7.33 10.21 4.32
C LEU A 318 -6.21 10.66 3.38
N ASN A 319 -5.75 11.90 3.47
CA ASN A 319 -4.59 12.36 2.69
C ASN A 319 -3.33 11.56 3.01
N LEU A 320 -3.09 11.18 4.28
CA LEU A 320 -1.99 10.30 4.64
C LEU A 320 -2.13 8.94 3.97
N ILE A 321 -3.30 8.31 4.06
CA ILE A 321 -3.56 6.96 3.52
C ILE A 321 -3.44 6.94 1.99
N PHE A 322 -4.01 7.93 1.29
CA PHE A 322 -4.04 7.92 -0.18
C PHE A 322 -2.73 8.34 -0.85
N TRP A 323 -1.89 9.14 -0.20
CA TRP A 323 -0.64 9.60 -0.82
C TRP A 323 0.47 10.00 0.16
N GLY A 324 0.16 10.63 1.29
CA GLY A 324 1.16 11.24 2.17
C GLY A 324 2.14 10.23 2.77
N ASN A 325 1.64 9.08 3.25
CA ASN A 325 2.47 8.03 3.82
C ASN A 325 3.42 7.41 2.78
N ALA A 326 2.93 7.17 1.56
CA ALA A 326 3.73 6.65 0.46
C ALA A 326 4.85 7.63 0.06
N MET A 327 4.50 8.91 -0.09
CA MET A 327 5.47 9.96 -0.42
C MET A 327 6.55 10.09 0.65
N HIS A 328 6.16 10.02 1.93
CA HIS A 328 7.10 10.05 3.06
C HIS A 328 8.01 8.81 3.09
N LEU A 329 7.42 7.61 3.01
CA LEU A 329 8.14 6.33 3.03
C LEU A 329 9.20 6.24 1.94
N LEU A 330 8.86 6.73 0.74
CA LEU A 330 9.71 6.66 -0.46
C LEU A 330 10.63 7.88 -0.63
N ASN A 331 10.63 8.82 0.32
CA ASN A 331 11.41 10.07 0.28
C ASN A 331 11.15 10.88 -1.01
N LEU A 332 9.89 10.93 -1.48
CA LEU A 332 9.49 11.63 -2.70
C LEU A 332 9.13 13.10 -2.45
N ASN A 333 9.04 13.47 -1.19
CA ASN A 333 8.72 14.82 -0.79
C ASN A 333 9.98 15.61 -0.59
N GLU A 334 10.26 16.51 -1.50
CA GLU A 334 11.08 17.66 -1.11
C GLU A 334 10.33 18.54 -0.11
N HIS A 335 8.99 18.53 -0.10
CA HIS A 335 8.16 19.40 0.76
C HIS A 335 6.68 18.96 0.87
N THR A 336 6.38 17.83 1.49
CA THR A 336 5.06 17.73 2.11
C THR A 336 5.26 17.45 3.59
N PRO A 337 5.22 18.47 4.44
CA PRO A 337 5.30 18.27 5.88
C PRO A 337 4.08 17.47 6.31
N ILE A 338 4.26 16.43 7.11
CA ILE A 338 3.21 16.04 8.05
C ILE A 338 2.88 17.34 8.75
N THR A 339 1.65 17.83 8.63
CA THR A 339 1.31 19.13 9.19
C THR A 339 1.63 19.12 10.68
N ASN A 340 2.00 20.25 11.21
CA ASN A 340 2.32 20.39 12.63
C ASN A 340 1.20 19.84 13.52
N GLN A 341 -0.05 20.00 13.09
CA GLN A 341 -1.24 19.50 13.78
C GLN A 341 -1.39 17.97 13.67
N ALA A 342 -1.06 17.38 12.52
CA ALA A 342 -1.09 15.92 12.36
C ALA A 342 -0.02 15.25 13.24
N TYR A 343 1.18 15.84 13.32
CA TYR A 343 2.22 15.42 14.26
C TYR A 343 1.76 15.46 15.71
N TYR A 344 1.06 16.53 16.08
CA TYR A 344 0.53 16.68 17.43
C TYR A 344 -0.56 15.67 17.77
N LYS A 345 -1.47 15.42 16.85
CA LYS A 345 -2.48 14.37 16.99
C LYS A 345 -1.83 12.99 17.23
N HIS A 346 -0.80 12.68 16.45
CA HIS A 346 -0.03 11.45 16.61
C HIS A 346 0.71 11.41 17.96
N ALA A 347 1.39 12.49 18.33
CA ALA A 347 2.12 12.55 19.60
C ALA A 347 1.21 12.33 20.82
N LYS A 348 -0.04 12.80 20.79
CA LYS A 348 -1.02 12.57 21.88
C LYS A 348 -1.34 11.09 22.10
N THR A 349 -1.15 10.22 21.13
CA THR A 349 -1.33 8.78 21.31
C THR A 349 -0.18 8.10 22.06
N ARG A 350 0.98 8.78 22.17
CA ARG A 350 2.22 8.22 22.73
C ARG A 350 2.76 9.02 23.92
N ILE A 351 2.47 10.31 23.95
CA ILE A 351 2.92 11.24 24.99
C ILE A 351 1.68 11.87 25.63
N PRO A 352 1.44 11.70 26.95
CA PRO A 352 0.31 12.33 27.61
C PRO A 352 0.25 13.83 27.31
N GLY A 353 -0.77 14.25 26.55
CA GLY A 353 -0.97 15.64 26.12
C GLY A 353 -0.10 16.09 24.93
N GLY A 354 0.61 15.18 24.26
CA GLY A 354 1.37 15.44 23.03
C GLY A 354 2.63 16.30 23.19
N THR A 355 2.82 16.95 24.32
CA THR A 355 3.98 17.78 24.68
C THR A 355 4.43 17.49 26.08
N GLN A 356 5.70 17.73 26.38
CA GLN A 356 6.27 17.44 27.68
C GLN A 356 5.72 18.34 28.80
N LEU A 357 5.40 19.59 28.48
CA LEU A 357 4.92 20.59 29.45
C LEU A 357 3.44 20.90 29.24
N LEU A 358 2.66 20.82 30.33
CA LEU A 358 1.23 21.14 30.33
C LEU A 358 0.95 22.55 29.82
N SER A 359 1.79 23.52 30.21
CA SER A 359 1.65 24.93 29.81
C SER A 359 1.92 25.20 28.32
N LYS A 360 2.54 24.25 27.62
CA LYS A 360 2.90 24.39 26.20
C LYS A 360 1.91 23.65 25.27
N ARG A 361 0.83 23.11 25.82
CA ARG A 361 -0.19 22.44 24.99
C ARG A 361 -0.93 23.47 24.14
N PRO A 362 -1.12 23.21 22.84
CA PRO A 362 -1.88 24.08 21.93
C PRO A 362 -3.28 24.42 22.43
N GLU A 363 -3.92 23.52 23.17
CA GLU A 363 -5.24 23.73 23.75
C GLU A 363 -5.27 24.88 24.75
N ASN A 364 -4.15 25.23 25.40
CA ASN A 364 -4.05 26.34 26.34
C ASN A 364 -3.78 27.70 25.65
N MET A 365 -3.46 27.68 24.37
CA MET A 365 -3.10 28.86 23.57
C MET A 365 -4.16 29.14 22.51
N ALA A 366 -4.09 28.41 21.39
CA ALA A 366 -5.04 28.51 20.30
C ALA A 366 -5.26 27.09 19.70
N PRO A 367 -6.29 26.36 20.16
CA PRO A 367 -6.56 25.00 19.71
C PRO A 367 -6.61 24.90 18.19
N ASN A 368 -5.92 23.91 17.62
CA ASN A 368 -5.78 23.65 16.17
C ASN A 368 -5.07 24.76 15.36
N HIS A 369 -4.61 25.83 15.99
CA HIS A 369 -3.91 26.94 15.35
C HIS A 369 -2.51 27.16 15.92
N TRP A 370 -2.30 26.90 17.21
CA TRP A 370 -0.98 27.04 17.82
C TRP A 370 -0.03 25.95 17.32
N PRO A 371 1.21 26.31 16.85
CA PRO A 371 2.17 25.33 16.38
C PRO A 371 2.73 24.50 17.56
N PRO A 372 2.41 23.20 17.66
CA PRO A 372 2.90 22.36 18.77
C PRO A 372 4.39 22.06 18.69
N TYR A 373 4.99 22.12 17.50
CA TYR A 373 6.40 21.80 17.27
C TYR A 373 7.06 22.80 16.32
N PHE A 374 8.39 22.96 16.49
CA PHE A 374 9.18 23.90 15.71
C PHE A 374 10.32 23.15 14.99
N LYS A 375 10.53 23.48 13.74
CA LYS A 375 11.66 22.98 12.93
C LYS A 375 12.94 23.79 13.19
N LYS A 376 12.79 25.07 13.48
CA LYS A 376 13.88 26.01 13.68
C LYS A 376 13.47 27.11 14.67
N ALA A 377 14.42 27.55 15.50
CA ALA A 377 14.28 28.73 16.34
C ALA A 377 15.58 29.56 16.27
N SER A 378 15.45 30.90 16.26
CA SER A 378 16.61 31.81 16.26
C SER A 378 16.18 33.14 16.91
N GLY A 379 16.74 33.47 18.08
CA GLY A 379 16.29 34.59 18.88
C GLY A 379 14.83 34.41 19.30
N CYS A 380 13.97 35.37 19.00
CA CYS A 380 12.52 35.28 19.22
C CYS A 380 11.73 34.77 18.00
N GLU A 381 12.43 34.36 16.94
CA GLU A 381 11.79 33.84 15.73
C GLU A 381 11.75 32.33 15.74
N ILE A 382 10.59 31.76 15.38
CA ILE A 382 10.36 30.32 15.29
C ILE A 382 9.69 29.97 13.97
N TRP A 383 10.04 28.81 13.43
CA TRP A 383 9.42 28.24 12.24
C TRP A 383 8.85 26.88 12.61
N ASP A 384 7.57 26.70 12.38
CA ASP A 384 6.92 25.43 12.61
C ASP A 384 7.29 24.36 11.57
N LEU A 385 6.74 23.14 11.72
CA LEU A 385 7.00 22.05 10.78
C LEU A 385 6.42 22.32 9.39
N ASP A 386 5.38 23.16 9.31
CA ASP A 386 4.74 23.57 8.06
C ASP A 386 5.50 24.74 7.37
N GLY A 387 6.61 25.18 7.99
CA GLY A 387 7.44 26.31 7.50
C GLY A 387 6.85 27.68 7.80
N LYS A 388 5.77 27.76 8.57
CA LYS A 388 5.15 29.02 8.96
C LYS A 388 6.00 29.73 10.01
N HIS A 389 6.22 31.03 9.83
CA HIS A 389 7.03 31.86 10.71
C HIS A 389 6.19 32.52 11.80
N PHE A 390 6.72 32.55 13.03
CA PHE A 390 6.10 33.20 14.19
C PHE A 390 7.17 33.93 14.99
N TYR A 391 6.72 34.92 15.78
CA TYR A 391 7.52 35.52 16.84
C TYR A 391 7.08 34.93 18.18
N ASP A 392 8.01 34.32 18.91
CA ASP A 392 7.77 33.80 20.26
C ASP A 392 8.10 34.86 21.29
N PHE A 393 7.08 35.36 21.96
CA PHE A 393 7.18 36.29 23.08
C PHE A 393 6.91 35.60 24.41
N SER A 394 6.81 34.27 24.44
CA SER A 394 6.63 33.51 25.67
C SER A 394 8.00 33.34 26.36
N THR A 395 8.24 34.08 27.39
CA THR A 395 9.42 33.95 28.28
C THR A 395 9.17 32.96 29.39
#